data_71c6f510efaa797398bca3ffe544a990
#
_entry.id   71c6f510efaa797398bca3ffe544a990
#
_cell.length_a   1.000
_cell.length_b   1.000
_cell.length_c   1.000
_cell.angle_alpha   90.00
_cell.angle_beta   90.00
_cell.angle_gamma   90.00
#
_symmetry.space_group_name_H-M   'P 1'
#
loop_
_entity.id
_entity.type
_entity.pdbx_description
1 polymer ?
#
loop_
_entity_poly.entity_id
_entity_poly.type
_entity_poly.pdbx_seq_one_letter_code
_entity_poly.pdbx_strand_id
1 'polypeptide(L)'
;MLTFSFVEHNLSVKFMSNIQLIEKVYETFSAGDMDGWASLHTSDFEFKYLGNLPFSGTFIGPQTAIDECFLNIPNYLENFLVTPIRMFECEDRVFVHIHMTATNLDTEAMHMFVVDEGRVRKFQGFDNTALMTEAFIKDH
;
A
#
# COMPACT_ATOMS: atom_id res chain seq x y z
N MET A 1 -38.26 -2.28 -2.28
CA MET A 1 -37.44 -1.72 -1.17
C MET A 1 -36.18 -2.52 -0.91
N LEU A 2 -36.31 -3.83 -0.76
CA LEU A 2 -35.11 -4.66 -0.58
C LEU A 2 -34.15 -4.57 -1.77
N THR A 3 -34.70 -4.59 -2.99
CA THR A 3 -33.90 -4.45 -4.21
C THR A 3 -33.19 -3.11 -4.26
N PHE A 4 -33.89 -2.04 -3.83
CA PHE A 4 -33.31 -0.70 -3.80
C PHE A 4 -32.14 -0.61 -2.82
N SER A 5 -32.30 -1.15 -1.59
CA SER A 5 -31.22 -1.20 -0.60
C SER A 5 -30.01 -1.97 -1.10
N PHE A 6 -30.25 -3.11 -1.77
CA PHE A 6 -29.16 -3.90 -2.33
C PHE A 6 -28.41 -3.12 -3.40
N VAL A 7 -29.14 -2.40 -4.27
CA VAL A 7 -28.53 -1.58 -5.32
C VAL A 7 -27.71 -0.46 -4.69
N GLU A 8 -28.22 0.20 -3.64
CA GLU A 8 -27.48 1.22 -2.93
C GLU A 8 -26.18 0.70 -2.36
N HIS A 9 -26.23 -0.47 -1.75
CA HIS A 9 -25.03 -1.09 -1.18
C HIS A 9 -23.99 -1.36 -2.27
N ASN A 10 -24.39 -1.94 -3.39
CA ASN A 10 -23.49 -2.20 -4.51
C ASN A 10 -22.92 -0.92 -5.10
N LEU A 11 -23.75 0.12 -5.24
CA LEU A 11 -23.29 1.41 -5.73
C LEU A 11 -22.29 2.05 -4.77
N SER A 12 -22.52 1.93 -3.46
CA SER A 12 -21.61 2.46 -2.45
C SER A 12 -20.21 1.83 -2.55
N VAL A 13 -20.14 0.51 -2.76
CA VAL A 13 -18.87 -0.18 -2.95
C VAL A 13 -18.25 0.20 -4.29
N LYS A 14 -19.07 0.21 -5.35
CA LYS A 14 -18.60 0.49 -6.72
C LYS A 14 -18.09 1.92 -6.88
N PHE A 15 -18.75 2.88 -6.20
CA PHE A 15 -18.42 4.30 -6.32
C PHE A 15 -17.72 4.86 -5.11
N MET A 16 -16.99 4.00 -4.38
CA MET A 16 -16.07 4.45 -3.35
C MET A 16 -15.12 5.48 -3.96
N SER A 17 -14.89 6.61 -3.26
CA SER A 17 -13.96 7.62 -3.74
C SER A 17 -12.54 7.04 -3.78
N ASN A 18 -11.67 7.65 -4.56
CA ASN A 18 -10.28 7.22 -4.61
C ASN A 18 -9.62 7.32 -3.24
N ILE A 19 -9.90 8.38 -2.48
CA ILE A 19 -9.38 8.54 -1.11
C ILE A 19 -9.86 7.39 -0.22
N GLN A 20 -11.15 7.05 -0.26
CA GLN A 20 -11.70 5.95 0.53
C GLN A 20 -11.07 4.62 0.15
N LEU A 21 -10.84 4.40 -1.14
CA LEU A 21 -10.16 3.19 -1.62
C LEU A 21 -8.75 3.10 -1.01
N ILE A 22 -7.99 4.17 -1.05
CA ILE A 22 -6.62 4.15 -0.54
C ILE A 22 -6.59 4.04 0.99
N GLU A 23 -7.54 4.65 1.70
CA GLU A 23 -7.70 4.43 3.14
C GLU A 23 -7.87 2.94 3.43
N LYS A 24 -8.69 2.25 2.64
CA LYS A 24 -8.92 0.81 2.77
C LYS A 24 -7.66 0.00 2.50
N VAL A 25 -6.84 0.44 1.55
CA VAL A 25 -5.56 -0.20 1.25
C VAL A 25 -4.67 -0.21 2.50
N TYR A 26 -4.54 0.92 3.17
CA TYR A 26 -3.72 1.00 4.40
C TYR A 26 -4.34 0.22 5.55
N GLU A 27 -5.67 0.26 5.70
CA GLU A 27 -6.36 -0.49 6.75
C GLU A 27 -6.11 -1.99 6.63
N THR A 28 -6.28 -2.55 5.43
CA THR A 28 -6.08 -3.98 5.20
C THR A 28 -4.62 -4.37 5.37
N PHE A 29 -3.70 -3.53 4.91
CA PHE A 29 -2.27 -3.76 5.08
C PHE A 29 -1.90 -3.82 6.57
N SER A 30 -2.34 -2.83 7.34
CA SER A 30 -2.03 -2.75 8.78
C SER A 30 -2.66 -3.89 9.58
N ALA A 31 -3.83 -4.37 9.16
CA ALA A 31 -4.51 -5.49 9.81
C ALA A 31 -3.92 -6.85 9.44
N GLY A 32 -2.99 -6.89 8.48
CA GLY A 32 -2.46 -8.16 7.97
C GLY A 32 -3.48 -8.93 7.13
N ASP A 33 -4.54 -8.26 6.67
CA ASP A 33 -5.57 -8.86 5.84
C ASP A 33 -5.13 -8.83 4.37
N MET A 34 -4.29 -9.77 4.00
CA MET A 34 -3.70 -9.78 2.66
C MET A 34 -4.71 -10.13 1.57
N ASP A 35 -5.69 -10.96 1.87
CA ASP A 35 -6.76 -11.25 0.90
C ASP A 35 -7.60 -10.00 0.63
N GLY A 36 -7.97 -9.29 1.69
CA GLY A 36 -8.68 -8.01 1.57
C GLY A 36 -7.86 -6.98 0.82
N TRP A 37 -6.57 -6.88 1.16
CA TRP A 37 -5.66 -5.98 0.48
C TRP A 37 -5.57 -6.30 -1.02
N ALA A 38 -5.36 -7.57 -1.37
CA ALA A 38 -5.23 -8.00 -2.75
C ALA A 38 -6.48 -7.67 -3.58
N SER A 39 -7.66 -7.81 -2.99
CA SER A 39 -8.94 -7.56 -3.69
C SER A 39 -9.15 -6.11 -4.11
N LEU A 40 -8.39 -5.18 -3.54
CA LEU A 40 -8.48 -3.75 -3.86
C LEU A 40 -7.66 -3.36 -5.09
N HIS A 41 -6.94 -4.31 -5.67
CA HIS A 41 -5.99 -4.07 -6.75
C HIS A 41 -6.42 -4.77 -8.04
N THR A 42 -5.97 -4.25 -9.18
CA THR A 42 -6.20 -4.93 -10.47
C THR A 42 -5.30 -6.17 -10.55
N SER A 43 -5.67 -7.13 -11.40
CA SER A 43 -4.89 -8.36 -11.55
C SER A 43 -3.49 -8.09 -12.12
N ASP A 44 -3.33 -7.03 -12.90
CA ASP A 44 -2.06 -6.60 -13.48
C ASP A 44 -1.40 -5.46 -12.70
N PHE A 45 -1.81 -5.27 -11.45
CA PHE A 45 -1.28 -4.26 -10.57
C PHE A 45 0.25 -4.25 -10.57
N GLU A 46 0.83 -3.05 -10.69
CA GLU A 46 2.27 -2.87 -10.64
C GLU A 46 2.65 -2.23 -9.31
N PHE A 47 3.40 -2.96 -8.50
CA PHE A 47 3.95 -2.47 -7.25
C PHE A 47 5.42 -2.15 -7.48
N LYS A 48 5.79 -0.87 -7.40
CA LYS A 48 7.17 -0.45 -7.63
C LYS A 48 7.74 0.15 -6.35
N TYR A 49 8.76 -0.49 -5.81
CA TYR A 49 9.46 -0.03 -4.63
C TYR A 49 10.87 0.37 -5.03
N LEU A 50 11.13 1.67 -5.05
CA LEU A 50 12.40 2.23 -5.53
C LEU A 50 13.54 1.96 -4.56
N GLY A 51 14.77 2.01 -5.07
CA GLY A 51 15.98 1.88 -4.29
C GLY A 51 16.66 0.53 -4.46
N ASN A 52 17.58 0.24 -3.56
CA ASN A 52 18.38 -0.99 -3.57
C ASN A 52 18.18 -1.83 -2.31
N LEU A 53 17.01 -1.74 -1.70
CA LEU A 53 16.68 -2.56 -0.54
C LEU A 53 16.47 -4.02 -0.98
N PRO A 54 16.64 -5.00 -0.09
CA PRO A 54 16.41 -6.41 -0.43
C PRO A 54 14.99 -6.69 -0.94
N PHE A 55 14.04 -5.83 -0.59
CA PHE A 55 12.65 -5.94 -1.05
C PHE A 55 12.27 -4.83 -2.05
N SER A 56 13.27 -4.14 -2.64
CA SER A 56 13.03 -3.20 -3.73
C SER A 56 12.83 -3.96 -5.05
N GLY A 57 12.12 -3.32 -5.98
CA GLY A 57 11.90 -3.87 -7.31
C GLY A 57 10.53 -3.52 -7.86
N THR A 58 10.20 -4.16 -8.96
CA THR A 58 8.89 -4.05 -9.60
C THR A 58 8.22 -5.42 -9.56
N PHE A 59 7.04 -5.47 -8.95
CA PHE A 59 6.30 -6.71 -8.74
C PHE A 59 4.96 -6.59 -9.47
N ILE A 60 4.62 -7.56 -10.30
CA ILE A 60 3.39 -7.55 -11.08
C ILE A 60 2.38 -8.49 -10.44
N GLY A 61 1.21 -7.95 -10.13
CA GLY A 61 0.11 -8.64 -9.46
C GLY A 61 0.20 -8.51 -7.95
N PRO A 62 -0.97 -8.46 -7.27
CA PRO A 62 -0.98 -8.29 -5.82
C PRO A 62 -0.33 -9.44 -5.07
N GLN A 63 -0.49 -10.69 -5.52
CA GLN A 63 0.10 -11.81 -4.82
C GLN A 63 1.64 -11.78 -4.89
N THR A 64 2.19 -11.35 -6.02
CA THR A 64 3.64 -11.21 -6.18
C THR A 64 4.19 -10.17 -5.21
N ALA A 65 3.49 -9.03 -5.07
CA ALA A 65 3.89 -8.00 -4.11
C ALA A 65 3.90 -8.54 -2.68
N ILE A 66 2.89 -9.33 -2.32
CA ILE A 66 2.82 -9.96 -0.99
C ILE A 66 3.99 -10.91 -0.80
N ASP A 67 4.17 -11.86 -1.70
CA ASP A 67 5.13 -12.95 -1.54
C ASP A 67 6.58 -12.48 -1.61
N GLU A 68 6.89 -11.56 -2.51
CA GLU A 68 8.27 -11.16 -2.77
C GLU A 68 8.69 -9.86 -2.09
N CYS A 69 7.73 -9.00 -1.71
CA CYS A 69 8.05 -7.76 -1.01
C CYS A 69 7.60 -7.80 0.45
N PHE A 70 6.29 -7.86 0.69
CA PHE A 70 5.75 -7.70 2.05
C PHE A 70 6.25 -8.76 3.02
N LEU A 71 6.26 -10.01 2.61
CA LEU A 71 6.71 -11.11 3.48
C LEU A 71 8.21 -11.07 3.75
N ASN A 72 8.95 -10.33 2.93
CA ASN A 72 10.39 -10.18 3.08
C ASN A 72 10.77 -9.05 4.04
N ILE A 73 9.92 -8.04 4.20
CA ILE A 73 10.21 -6.88 5.06
C ILE A 73 10.58 -7.26 6.50
N PRO A 74 9.84 -8.16 7.18
CA PRO A 74 10.16 -8.51 8.56
C PRO A 74 11.53 -9.17 8.74
N ASN A 75 12.14 -9.66 7.69
CA ASN A 75 13.50 -10.21 7.75
C ASN A 75 14.53 -9.10 8.00
N TYR A 76 14.18 -7.85 7.73
CA TYR A 76 15.09 -6.71 7.81
C TYR A 76 14.65 -5.64 8.78
N LEU A 77 13.34 -5.41 8.93
CA LEU A 77 12.79 -4.35 9.77
C LEU A 77 11.83 -4.94 10.80
N GLU A 78 12.14 -4.74 12.07
CA GLU A 78 11.33 -5.23 13.18
C GLU A 78 10.29 -4.20 13.57
N ASN A 79 9.05 -4.64 13.81
CA ASN A 79 7.93 -3.78 14.19
C ASN A 79 7.62 -2.70 13.14
N PHE A 80 7.64 -3.07 11.88
CA PHE A 80 7.42 -2.16 10.77
C PHE A 80 5.97 -1.69 10.72
N LEU A 81 5.78 -0.35 10.69
CA LEU A 81 4.47 0.29 10.62
C LEU A 81 4.50 1.40 9.58
N VAL A 82 3.42 1.49 8.82
CA VAL A 82 3.19 2.59 7.87
C VAL A 82 1.88 3.25 8.24
N THR A 83 1.92 4.54 8.57
CA THR A 83 0.76 5.30 9.01
C THR A 83 0.51 6.48 8.08
N PRO A 84 -0.64 6.53 7.39
CA PRO A 84 -0.98 7.69 6.56
C PRO A 84 -1.14 8.94 7.41
N ILE A 85 -0.54 10.04 6.97
CA ILE A 85 -0.67 11.35 7.60
C ILE A 85 -1.71 12.17 6.84
N ARG A 86 -1.57 12.23 5.51
CA ARG A 86 -2.45 13.02 4.67
C ARG A 86 -2.47 12.48 3.25
N MET A 87 -3.63 12.56 2.60
CA MET A 87 -3.83 12.11 1.24
C MET A 87 -4.20 13.28 0.33
N PHE A 88 -3.67 13.26 -0.89
CA PHE A 88 -3.90 14.29 -1.90
C PHE A 88 -4.34 13.61 -3.18
N GLU A 89 -5.51 13.96 -3.67
CA GLU A 89 -6.03 13.39 -4.91
C GLU A 89 -5.80 14.34 -6.08
N CYS A 90 -5.33 13.81 -7.21
CA CYS A 90 -5.16 14.54 -8.44
C CYS A 90 -5.50 13.60 -9.60
N GLU A 91 -6.64 13.84 -10.23
CA GLU A 91 -7.15 13.00 -11.33
C GLU A 91 -7.29 11.54 -10.90
N ASP A 92 -6.61 10.61 -11.57
CA ASP A 92 -6.63 9.18 -11.23
C ASP A 92 -5.57 8.78 -10.22
N ARG A 93 -4.88 9.76 -9.61
CA ARG A 93 -3.78 9.51 -8.68
C ARG A 93 -4.11 9.98 -7.27
N VAL A 94 -3.60 9.22 -6.31
CA VAL A 94 -3.63 9.61 -4.90
C VAL A 94 -2.20 9.58 -4.39
N PHE A 95 -1.75 10.70 -3.82
CA PHE A 95 -0.44 10.79 -3.18
C PHE A 95 -0.67 10.78 -1.68
N VAL A 96 0.09 9.97 -0.97
CA VAL A 96 -0.07 9.82 0.47
C VAL A 96 1.23 10.16 1.17
N HIS A 97 1.17 11.18 2.02
CA HIS A 97 2.25 11.47 2.94
C HIS A 97 2.13 10.48 4.09
N ILE A 98 3.16 9.69 4.34
CA ILE A 98 3.14 8.64 5.36
C ILE A 98 4.25 8.82 6.37
N HIS A 99 4.00 8.28 7.56
CA HIS A 99 4.99 8.11 8.61
C HIS A 99 5.34 6.62 8.67
N MET A 100 6.63 6.32 8.62
CA MET A 100 7.11 4.95 8.62
C MET A 100 7.99 4.75 9.84
N THR A 101 7.68 3.74 10.62
CA THR A 101 8.44 3.41 11.83
C THR A 101 8.78 1.92 11.88
N ALA A 102 9.87 1.62 12.57
CA ALA A 102 10.30 0.27 12.93
C ALA A 102 11.15 0.43 14.18
N THR A 103 11.67 -0.67 14.73
CA THR A 103 12.43 -0.62 15.98
C THR A 103 13.54 0.46 15.98
N ASN A 104 14.23 0.64 14.87
CA ASN A 104 15.30 1.65 14.76
C ASN A 104 15.04 2.63 13.62
N LEU A 105 13.77 2.81 13.27
CA LEU A 105 13.42 3.65 12.13
C LEU A 105 12.30 4.62 12.49
N ASP A 106 12.49 5.87 12.12
CA ASP A 106 11.46 6.91 12.21
C ASP A 106 11.70 7.86 11.04
N THR A 107 10.88 7.75 10.01
CA THR A 107 11.03 8.53 8.79
C THR A 107 9.69 8.81 8.16
N GLU A 108 9.67 9.65 7.15
CA GLU A 108 8.49 9.96 6.36
C GLU A 108 8.75 9.61 4.91
N ALA A 109 7.67 9.41 4.16
CA ALA A 109 7.76 9.07 2.75
C ALA A 109 6.52 9.55 2.01
N MET A 110 6.59 9.45 0.70
CA MET A 110 5.43 9.70 -0.18
C MET A 110 5.15 8.44 -0.97
N HIS A 111 3.89 8.04 -0.97
CA HIS A 111 3.40 6.93 -1.78
C HIS A 111 2.49 7.46 -2.88
N MET A 112 2.62 6.95 -4.08
CA MET A 112 1.77 7.31 -5.21
C MET A 112 0.96 6.10 -5.64
N PHE A 113 -0.35 6.31 -5.79
CA PHE A 113 -1.27 5.29 -6.26
C PHE A 113 -1.94 5.76 -7.54
N VAL A 114 -2.11 4.86 -8.50
CA VAL A 114 -2.91 5.10 -9.69
C VAL A 114 -4.14 4.21 -9.60
N VAL A 115 -5.32 4.81 -9.74
CA VAL A 115 -6.60 4.12 -9.62
C VAL A 115 -7.22 3.96 -10.99
N ASP A 116 -7.77 2.77 -11.25
CA ASP A 116 -8.47 2.45 -12.49
C ASP A 116 -9.74 1.68 -12.16
N GLU A 117 -10.89 2.26 -12.51
CA GLU A 117 -12.21 1.66 -12.29
C GLU A 117 -12.42 1.14 -10.87
N GLY A 118 -12.05 1.94 -9.88
CA GLY A 118 -12.28 1.62 -8.47
C GLY A 118 -11.31 0.63 -7.86
N ARG A 119 -10.20 0.34 -8.53
CA ARG A 119 -9.13 -0.52 -8.00
C ARG A 119 -7.78 0.13 -8.22
N VAL A 120 -6.82 -0.24 -7.39
CA VAL A 120 -5.45 0.27 -7.54
C VAL A 120 -4.76 -0.49 -8.67
N ARG A 121 -4.26 0.25 -9.66
CA ARG A 121 -3.53 -0.30 -10.79
C ARG A 121 -2.03 -0.18 -10.63
N LYS A 122 -1.57 0.81 -9.87
CA LYS A 122 -0.14 1.03 -9.67
C LYS A 122 0.13 1.65 -8.31
N PHE A 123 1.21 1.22 -7.69
CA PHE A 123 1.80 1.83 -6.50
C PHE A 123 3.26 2.14 -6.77
N GLN A 124 3.73 3.28 -6.28
CA GLN A 124 5.15 3.59 -6.28
C GLN A 124 5.51 4.31 -4.99
N GLY A 125 6.50 3.76 -4.27
CA GLY A 125 6.97 4.36 -3.04
C GLY A 125 8.20 5.22 -3.28
N PHE A 126 8.24 6.36 -2.61
CA PHE A 126 9.38 7.30 -2.60
C PHE A 126 9.84 7.42 -1.16
N ASP A 127 10.75 6.53 -0.76
CA ASP A 127 11.11 6.34 0.62
C ASP A 127 12.56 6.76 0.89
N ASN A 128 12.85 7.04 2.15
CA ASN A 128 14.23 7.30 2.58
C ASN A 128 14.95 5.96 2.77
N THR A 129 15.45 5.41 1.69
CA THR A 129 16.07 4.07 1.70
C THR A 129 17.39 4.04 2.48
N ALA A 130 18.06 5.16 2.61
CA ALA A 130 19.28 5.24 3.42
C ALA A 130 18.97 5.00 4.90
N LEU A 131 17.96 5.69 5.43
CA LEU A 131 17.55 5.49 6.82
C LEU A 131 16.99 4.07 7.04
N MET A 132 16.25 3.56 6.07
CA MET A 132 15.71 2.19 6.16
C MET A 132 16.85 1.18 6.26
N THR A 133 17.88 1.32 5.44
CA THR A 133 19.05 0.44 5.46
C THR A 133 19.77 0.48 6.80
N GLU A 134 19.93 1.67 7.37
CA GLU A 134 20.56 1.83 8.67
C GLU A 134 19.78 1.16 9.79
N ALA A 135 18.46 1.01 9.62
CA ALA A 135 17.57 0.41 10.61
C ALA A 135 17.49 -1.11 10.53
N PHE A 136 18.13 -1.72 9.55
CA PHE A 136 18.06 -3.19 9.36
C PHE A 136 18.57 -3.93 10.59
N ILE A 137 17.94 -5.09 10.85
CA ILE A 137 18.37 -6.02 11.88
C ILE A 137 19.81 -6.45 11.56
N LYS A 138 20.72 -6.27 12.53
CA LYS A 138 22.16 -6.40 12.26
C LYS A 138 22.73 -7.82 12.40
N ASP A 139 21.95 -8.72 12.92
CA ASP A 139 22.38 -10.11 13.17
C ASP A 139 21.90 -11.08 12.10
N HIS A 140 22.03 -10.68 10.88
CA HIS A 140 21.70 -11.53 9.75
C HIS A 140 22.90 -12.36 9.33
#